data_a8247e25faee98e38b616fbe77582a3d
#
_entry.id   a8247e25faee98e38b616fbe77582a3d
#
_cell.length_a   1.000
_cell.length_b   1.000
_cell.length_c   1.000
_cell.angle_alpha   90.00
_cell.angle_beta   90.00
_cell.angle_gamma   90.00
#
_symmetry.space_group_name_H-M   'P 1'
#
loop_
_entity.id
_entity.type
_entity.pdbx_description
1 polymer ?
#
loop_
_entity_poly.entity_id
_entity_poly.type
_entity_poly.pdbx_seq_one_letter_code
_entity_poly.pdbx_strand_id
1 'polypeptide(L)'
;TTENYLSSIYKLIEEGDKTTPAQIAEYIKQLPKAEGLGTSLPSVIAMLRRLEKEGLVHFSATKETELTAKGNTLAEDIVRRHRLAECMVVSLLGVELHLACVEGHRLEHAITPNLQRKIQGVLGNPTTCPFGGPIPGSGYQPPAKGSTTLALGSVGPNYVVIRVPEE
;
A
#
# COMPACT_ATOMS: atom_id res chain seq x y z
N THR A 1 -8.95 -5.90 -9.23
CA THR A 1 -9.52 -6.58 -8.03
C THR A 1 -8.47 -7.42 -7.28
N THR A 2 -7.76 -8.38 -7.94
CA THR A 2 -6.69 -9.17 -7.29
C THR A 2 -5.59 -8.25 -6.76
N GLU A 3 -5.10 -7.32 -7.55
CA GLU A 3 -4.07 -6.36 -7.16
C GLU A 3 -4.48 -5.53 -5.94
N ASN A 4 -5.73 -5.04 -5.89
CA ASN A 4 -6.23 -4.24 -4.76
C ASN A 4 -6.22 -5.04 -3.44
N TYR A 5 -6.60 -6.32 -3.47
CA TYR A 5 -6.53 -7.16 -2.27
C TYR A 5 -5.09 -7.42 -1.84
N LEU A 6 -4.19 -7.70 -2.79
CA LEU A 6 -2.77 -7.93 -2.46
C LEU A 6 -2.12 -6.66 -1.91
N SER A 7 -2.40 -5.50 -2.50
CA SER A 7 -1.89 -4.21 -2.00
C SER A 7 -2.46 -3.88 -0.62
N SER A 8 -3.74 -4.13 -0.36
CA SER A 8 -4.36 -3.92 0.96
C SER A 8 -3.72 -4.80 2.04
N ILE A 9 -3.51 -6.09 1.76
CA ILE A 9 -2.85 -7.01 2.69
C ILE A 9 -1.40 -6.55 2.95
N TYR A 10 -0.67 -6.16 1.90
CA TYR A 10 0.70 -5.67 2.02
C TYR A 10 0.79 -4.41 2.89
N LYS A 11 -0.10 -3.43 2.66
CA LYS A 11 -0.12 -2.18 3.44
C LYS A 11 -0.46 -2.42 4.90
N LEU A 12 -1.44 -3.29 5.21
CA LEU A 12 -1.77 -3.69 6.58
C LEU A 12 -0.56 -4.34 7.28
N ILE A 13 0.15 -5.26 6.61
CA ILE A 13 1.36 -5.89 7.14
C ILE A 13 2.46 -4.84 7.39
N GLU A 14 2.66 -3.91 6.47
CA GLU A 14 3.66 -2.85 6.57
C GLU A 14 3.37 -1.90 7.75
N GLU A 15 2.11 -1.69 8.10
CA GLU A 15 1.67 -0.89 9.24
C GLU A 15 1.68 -1.65 10.57
N GLY A 16 1.92 -2.95 10.52
CA GLY A 16 1.90 -3.82 11.69
C GLY A 16 0.50 -4.19 12.15
N ASP A 17 -0.48 -3.99 11.29
CA ASP A 17 -1.87 -4.33 11.54
C ASP A 17 -2.15 -5.82 11.26
N LYS A 18 -3.19 -6.33 11.91
CA LYS A 18 -3.64 -7.70 11.65
C LYS A 18 -4.34 -7.80 10.29
N THR A 19 -4.12 -8.91 9.62
CA THR A 19 -4.69 -9.20 8.30
C THR A 19 -5.85 -10.20 8.37
N THR A 20 -6.71 -10.06 9.39
CA THR A 20 -7.94 -10.85 9.45
C THR A 20 -8.89 -10.45 8.32
N PRO A 21 -9.75 -11.36 7.83
CA PRO A 21 -10.74 -11.02 6.80
C PRO A 21 -11.61 -9.80 7.15
N ALA A 22 -11.90 -9.59 8.45
CA ALA A 22 -12.69 -8.45 8.91
C ALA A 22 -11.90 -7.12 8.74
N GLN A 23 -10.63 -7.10 9.13
CA GLN A 23 -9.78 -5.92 8.98
C GLN A 23 -9.50 -5.59 7.52
N ILE A 24 -9.25 -6.62 6.69
CA ILE A 24 -9.13 -6.44 5.24
C ILE A 24 -10.43 -5.85 4.66
N ALA A 25 -11.61 -6.31 5.13
CA ALA A 25 -12.89 -5.77 4.70
C ALA A 25 -13.07 -4.29 5.08
N GLU A 26 -12.66 -3.90 6.29
CA GLU A 26 -12.71 -2.50 6.73
C GLU A 26 -11.74 -1.63 5.92
N TYR A 27 -10.52 -2.10 5.70
CA TYR A 27 -9.54 -1.38 4.88
C TYR A 27 -10.04 -1.16 3.43
N ILE A 28 -10.59 -2.20 2.79
CA ILE A 28 -11.11 -2.11 1.42
C ILE A 28 -12.28 -1.14 1.30
N LYS A 29 -13.08 -0.93 2.35
CA LYS A 29 -14.17 0.06 2.35
C LYS A 29 -13.67 1.50 2.20
N GLN A 30 -12.44 1.78 2.60
CA GLN A 30 -11.81 3.10 2.53
C GLN A 30 -11.24 3.38 1.14
N LEU A 31 -10.99 2.34 0.33
CA LEU A 31 -10.51 2.51 -1.04
C LEU A 31 -11.53 3.24 -1.92
N PRO A 32 -11.10 3.95 -2.96
CA PRO A 32 -11.98 4.66 -3.86
C PRO A 32 -13.08 3.76 -4.44
N LYS A 33 -14.34 4.18 -4.32
CA LYS A 33 -15.54 3.37 -4.67
C LYS A 33 -15.63 2.95 -6.14
N ALA A 34 -14.82 3.55 -7.02
CA ALA A 34 -14.81 3.25 -8.45
C ALA A 34 -14.42 1.81 -8.80
N GLU A 35 -13.87 1.06 -7.84
CA GLU A 35 -13.31 -0.27 -8.08
C GLU A 35 -14.33 -1.41 -8.11
N GLY A 36 -15.56 -1.19 -7.72
CA GLY A 36 -16.58 -2.25 -7.69
C GLY A 36 -16.22 -3.44 -6.80
N LEU A 37 -15.37 -3.23 -5.78
CA LEU A 37 -14.95 -4.26 -4.85
C LEU A 37 -16.10 -4.65 -3.93
N GLY A 38 -16.30 -5.96 -3.78
CA GLY A 38 -17.24 -6.48 -2.76
C GLY A 38 -16.66 -6.23 -1.36
N THR A 39 -17.26 -5.29 -0.64
CA THR A 39 -16.80 -4.88 0.71
C THR A 39 -17.47 -5.65 1.85
N SER A 40 -18.44 -6.51 1.55
CA SER A 40 -19.05 -7.35 2.58
C SER A 40 -18.08 -8.45 3.03
N LEU A 41 -18.10 -8.80 4.30
CA LEU A 41 -17.24 -9.85 4.84
C LEU A 41 -17.35 -11.19 4.07
N PRO A 42 -18.55 -11.68 3.67
CA PRO A 42 -18.63 -12.86 2.82
C PRO A 42 -17.93 -12.72 1.48
N SER A 43 -18.06 -11.56 0.81
CA SER A 43 -17.39 -11.29 -0.46
C SER A 43 -15.87 -11.28 -0.31
N VAL A 44 -15.37 -10.66 0.76
CA VAL A 44 -13.94 -10.64 1.08
C VAL A 44 -13.42 -12.05 1.34
N ILE A 45 -14.12 -12.84 2.15
CA ILE A 45 -13.72 -14.24 2.42
C ILE A 45 -13.70 -15.06 1.12
N ALA A 46 -14.71 -14.90 0.26
CA ALA A 46 -14.76 -15.60 -1.03
C ALA A 46 -13.56 -15.24 -1.92
N MET A 47 -13.19 -13.96 -1.95
CA MET A 47 -12.04 -13.49 -2.71
C MET A 47 -10.72 -14.00 -2.12
N LEU A 48 -10.55 -13.95 -0.80
CA LEU A 48 -9.34 -14.47 -0.13
C LEU A 48 -9.15 -15.97 -0.38
N ARG A 49 -10.24 -16.76 -0.35
CA ARG A 49 -10.19 -18.19 -0.72
C ARG A 49 -9.81 -18.42 -2.18
N ARG A 50 -10.23 -17.52 -3.09
CA ARG A 50 -9.79 -17.55 -4.48
C ARG A 50 -8.29 -17.28 -4.57
N LEU A 51 -7.79 -16.24 -3.90
CA LEU A 51 -6.36 -15.91 -3.88
C LEU A 51 -5.52 -17.06 -3.28
N GLU A 52 -6.05 -17.76 -2.28
CA GLU A 52 -5.42 -18.95 -1.71
C GLU A 52 -5.29 -20.08 -2.74
N LYS A 53 -6.35 -20.37 -3.51
CA LYS A 53 -6.31 -21.35 -4.62
C LYS A 53 -5.34 -20.95 -5.72
N GLU A 54 -5.15 -19.68 -5.97
CA GLU A 54 -4.18 -19.12 -6.94
C GLU A 54 -2.74 -19.13 -6.38
N GLY A 55 -2.56 -19.53 -5.10
CA GLY A 55 -1.27 -19.61 -4.43
C GLY A 55 -0.66 -18.23 -4.13
N LEU A 56 -1.51 -17.19 -3.94
CA LEU A 56 -1.08 -15.83 -3.67
C LEU A 56 -1.10 -15.48 -2.18
N VAL A 57 -2.00 -16.12 -1.44
CA VAL A 57 -2.12 -15.98 0.01
C VAL A 57 -2.27 -17.34 0.68
N HIS A 58 -2.09 -17.41 1.97
CA HIS A 58 -2.48 -18.53 2.81
C HIS A 58 -3.05 -18.03 4.14
N PHE A 59 -3.83 -18.86 4.81
CA PHE A 59 -4.34 -18.54 6.14
C PHE A 59 -3.42 -19.14 7.20
N SER A 60 -2.99 -18.32 8.15
CA SER A 60 -2.24 -18.78 9.32
C SER A 60 -3.12 -19.52 10.33
N ALA A 61 -2.49 -20.14 11.32
CA ALA A 61 -3.21 -20.78 12.44
C ALA A 61 -4.07 -19.77 13.24
N THR A 62 -3.71 -18.50 13.24
CA THR A 62 -4.46 -17.39 13.87
C THR A 62 -5.56 -16.82 12.98
N LYS A 63 -5.85 -17.46 11.83
CA LYS A 63 -6.83 -17.01 10.82
C LYS A 63 -6.51 -15.66 10.19
N GLU A 64 -5.27 -15.24 10.23
CA GLU A 64 -4.77 -14.09 9.50
C GLU A 64 -4.40 -14.52 8.08
N THR A 65 -4.52 -13.59 7.14
CA THR A 65 -4.18 -13.82 5.73
C THR A 65 -2.74 -13.35 5.50
N GLU A 66 -1.88 -14.24 5.10
CA GLU A 66 -0.47 -13.95 4.81
C GLU A 66 -0.18 -14.07 3.32
N LEU A 67 0.69 -13.20 2.80
CA LEU A 67 1.14 -13.27 1.41
C LEU A 67 2.14 -14.42 1.24
N THR A 68 1.96 -15.20 0.18
CA THR A 68 3.02 -16.14 -0.27
C THR A 68 4.16 -15.34 -0.93
N ALA A 69 5.30 -15.98 -1.21
CA ALA A 69 6.39 -15.34 -1.96
C ALA A 69 5.89 -14.76 -3.30
N LYS A 70 5.04 -15.51 -4.02
CA LYS A 70 4.41 -15.06 -5.26
C LYS A 70 3.46 -13.89 -5.04
N GLY A 71 2.62 -13.96 -4.01
CA GLY A 71 1.70 -12.89 -3.63
C GLY A 71 2.43 -11.63 -3.23
N ASN A 72 3.49 -11.75 -2.44
CA ASN A 72 4.31 -10.62 -2.02
C ASN A 72 4.96 -9.89 -3.21
N THR A 73 5.53 -10.64 -4.16
CA THR A 73 6.12 -10.04 -5.38
C THR A 73 5.09 -9.22 -6.17
N LEU A 74 3.87 -9.73 -6.33
CA LEU A 74 2.79 -9.01 -7.01
C LEU A 74 2.31 -7.80 -6.19
N ALA A 75 2.20 -7.95 -4.87
CA ALA A 75 1.82 -6.86 -3.96
C ALA A 75 2.86 -5.71 -4.00
N GLU A 76 4.15 -6.05 -3.94
CA GLU A 76 5.22 -5.06 -4.07
C GLU A 76 5.17 -4.30 -5.40
N ASP A 77 4.86 -4.98 -6.49
CA ASP A 77 4.79 -4.34 -7.80
C ASP A 77 3.63 -3.33 -7.89
N ILE A 78 2.44 -3.68 -7.40
CA ILE A 78 1.30 -2.75 -7.41
C ILE A 78 1.52 -1.59 -6.43
N VAL A 79 2.04 -1.84 -5.22
CA VAL A 79 2.35 -0.79 -4.25
C VAL A 79 3.43 0.15 -4.77
N ARG A 80 4.43 -0.36 -5.48
CA ARG A 80 5.45 0.46 -6.15
C ARG A 80 4.82 1.36 -7.22
N ARG A 81 3.94 0.83 -8.06
CA ARG A 81 3.23 1.62 -9.09
C ARG A 81 2.36 2.69 -8.45
N HIS A 82 1.62 2.36 -7.41
CA HIS A 82 0.80 3.28 -6.65
C HIS A 82 1.63 4.45 -6.11
N ARG A 83 2.68 4.16 -5.33
CA ARG A 83 3.53 5.17 -4.69
C ARG A 83 4.32 6.02 -5.69
N LEU A 84 4.72 5.45 -6.81
CA LEU A 84 5.31 6.23 -7.92
C LEU A 84 4.28 7.13 -8.60
N ALA A 85 3.03 6.67 -8.74
CA ALA A 85 1.95 7.51 -9.26
C ALA A 85 1.65 8.68 -8.31
N GLU A 86 1.62 8.46 -7.00
CA GLU A 86 1.49 9.54 -6.01
C GLU A 86 2.62 10.57 -6.13
N CYS A 87 3.88 10.11 -6.23
CA CYS A 87 5.02 10.99 -6.47
C CYS A 87 4.85 11.80 -7.77
N MET A 88 4.43 11.15 -8.83
CA MET A 88 4.24 11.78 -10.14
C MET A 88 3.17 12.86 -10.09
N VAL A 89 1.99 12.55 -9.53
CA VAL A 89 0.87 13.52 -9.51
C VAL A 89 1.18 14.71 -8.62
N VAL A 90 1.85 14.52 -7.50
CA VAL A 90 2.23 15.63 -6.61
C VAL A 90 3.40 16.43 -7.18
N SER A 91 4.51 15.77 -7.52
CA SER A 91 5.77 16.47 -7.83
C SER A 91 5.83 17.00 -9.25
N LEU A 92 5.16 16.38 -10.22
CA LEU A 92 5.20 16.79 -11.62
C LEU A 92 3.93 17.49 -12.09
N LEU A 93 2.77 17.09 -11.56
CA LEU A 93 1.48 17.63 -12.01
C LEU A 93 0.88 18.65 -11.02
N GLY A 94 1.47 18.81 -9.84
CA GLY A 94 1.02 19.78 -8.83
C GLY A 94 -0.32 19.43 -8.18
N VAL A 95 -0.70 18.14 -8.19
CA VAL A 95 -1.89 17.67 -7.48
C VAL A 95 -1.69 17.84 -5.98
N GLU A 96 -2.70 18.32 -5.30
CA GLU A 96 -2.69 18.51 -3.85
C GLU A 96 -2.55 17.18 -3.11
N LEU A 97 -1.79 17.17 -2.01
CA LEU A 97 -1.43 15.95 -1.29
C LEU A 97 -2.64 15.09 -0.91
N HIS A 98 -3.73 15.71 -0.44
CA HIS A 98 -4.94 15.00 -0.03
C HIS A 98 -5.70 14.29 -1.18
N LEU A 99 -5.36 14.59 -2.43
CA LEU A 99 -5.91 13.93 -3.62
C LEU A 99 -4.95 12.88 -4.20
N ALA A 100 -3.69 12.87 -3.76
CA ALA A 100 -2.63 12.09 -4.38
C ALA A 100 -2.91 10.59 -4.34
N CYS A 101 -3.42 10.05 -3.21
CA CYS A 101 -3.73 8.63 -3.09
C CYS A 101 -4.85 8.21 -4.05
N VAL A 102 -5.92 9.01 -4.16
CA VAL A 102 -7.04 8.72 -5.06
C VAL A 102 -6.59 8.73 -6.53
N GLU A 103 -5.80 9.71 -6.93
CA GLU A 103 -5.26 9.78 -8.30
C GLU A 103 -4.21 8.69 -8.56
N GLY A 104 -3.35 8.41 -7.58
CA GLY A 104 -2.41 7.29 -7.63
C GLY A 104 -3.11 5.95 -7.86
N HIS A 105 -4.19 5.71 -7.12
CA HIS A 105 -4.98 4.50 -7.24
C HIS A 105 -5.66 4.34 -8.61
N ARG A 106 -6.08 5.44 -9.23
CA ARG A 106 -6.65 5.42 -10.60
C ARG A 106 -5.60 5.10 -11.66
N LEU A 107 -4.36 5.51 -11.44
CA LEU A 107 -3.27 5.40 -12.42
C LEU A 107 -2.49 4.09 -12.30
N GLU A 108 -2.37 3.51 -11.11
CA GLU A 108 -1.50 2.37 -10.81
C GLU A 108 -1.69 1.17 -11.75
N HIS A 109 -2.95 0.90 -12.12
CA HIS A 109 -3.29 -0.23 -13.00
C HIS A 109 -2.93 0.01 -14.48
N ALA A 110 -2.74 1.27 -14.89
CA ALA A 110 -2.35 1.64 -16.25
C ALA A 110 -0.83 1.78 -16.42
N ILE A 111 -0.07 1.81 -15.34
CA ILE A 111 1.38 1.97 -15.39
C ILE A 111 2.05 0.65 -15.80
N THR A 112 2.54 0.62 -17.03
CA THR A 112 3.33 -0.51 -17.54
C THR A 112 4.75 -0.51 -16.93
N PRO A 113 5.46 -1.66 -16.93
CA PRO A 113 6.84 -1.70 -16.42
C PRO A 113 7.81 -0.73 -17.10
N ASN A 114 7.58 -0.42 -18.38
CA ASN A 114 8.40 0.57 -19.09
C ASN A 114 8.10 2.00 -18.60
N LEU A 115 6.82 2.34 -18.47
CA LEU A 115 6.38 3.63 -17.94
C LEU A 115 6.84 3.82 -16.49
N GLN A 116 6.73 2.79 -15.66
CA GLN A 116 7.21 2.80 -14.28
C GLN A 116 8.69 3.20 -14.18
N ARG A 117 9.57 2.57 -15.00
CA ARG A 117 10.99 2.95 -15.04
C ARG A 117 11.21 4.40 -15.47
N LYS A 118 10.41 4.90 -16.42
CA LYS A 118 10.49 6.29 -16.88
C LYS A 118 10.07 7.26 -15.78
N ILE A 119 8.93 7.00 -15.13
CA ILE A 119 8.43 7.79 -13.99
C ILE A 119 9.48 7.84 -12.88
N GLN A 120 10.01 6.68 -12.49
CA GLN A 120 11.03 6.58 -11.45
C GLN A 120 12.28 7.40 -11.79
N GLY A 121 12.76 7.33 -13.02
CA GLY A 121 13.93 8.11 -13.49
C GLY A 121 13.68 9.61 -13.48
N VAL A 122 12.53 10.07 -13.99
CA VAL A 122 12.17 11.49 -14.01
C VAL A 122 12.02 12.06 -12.58
N LEU A 123 11.53 11.26 -11.65
CA LEU A 123 11.38 11.61 -10.24
C LEU A 123 12.71 11.56 -9.46
N GLY A 124 13.83 11.19 -10.07
CA GLY A 124 15.12 11.08 -9.40
C GLY A 124 15.25 9.87 -8.47
N ASN A 125 14.54 8.79 -8.77
CA ASN A 125 14.52 7.53 -7.99
C ASN A 125 14.10 7.73 -6.52
N PRO A 126 12.89 8.20 -6.26
CA PRO A 126 12.41 8.41 -4.89
C PRO A 126 12.37 7.09 -4.12
N THR A 127 12.68 7.15 -2.82
CA THR A 127 12.63 5.98 -1.94
C THR A 127 11.34 5.91 -1.13
N THR A 128 10.61 7.02 -1.04
CA THR A 128 9.31 7.13 -0.37
C THR A 128 8.31 7.87 -1.24
N CYS A 129 7.04 7.62 -1.02
CA CYS A 129 5.95 8.40 -1.58
C CYS A 129 5.75 9.73 -0.81
N PRO A 130 4.91 10.65 -1.27
CA PRO A 130 4.66 11.93 -0.59
C PRO A 130 4.14 11.80 0.85
N PHE A 131 3.52 10.68 1.19
CA PHE A 131 3.07 10.36 2.55
C PHE A 131 4.15 9.73 3.42
N GLY A 132 5.35 9.47 2.89
CA GLY A 132 6.46 8.81 3.58
C GLY A 132 6.43 7.28 3.51
N GLY A 133 5.49 6.69 2.77
CA GLY A 133 5.43 5.25 2.55
C GLY A 133 6.63 4.75 1.72
N PRO A 134 7.36 3.70 2.16
CA PRO A 134 8.53 3.18 1.43
C PRO A 134 8.14 2.64 0.06
N ILE A 135 8.82 3.05 -1.01
CA ILE A 135 8.62 2.47 -2.34
C ILE A 135 9.32 1.12 -2.41
N PRO A 136 8.60 0.00 -2.62
CA PRO A 136 9.23 -1.32 -2.65
C PRO A 136 10.35 -1.41 -3.70
N GLY A 137 11.50 -1.97 -3.31
CA GLY A 137 12.65 -2.12 -4.19
C GLY A 137 13.44 -0.83 -4.47
N SER A 138 13.14 0.29 -3.82
CA SER A 138 13.84 1.57 -3.99
C SER A 138 15.15 1.68 -3.19
N GLY A 139 15.44 0.72 -2.31
CA GLY A 139 16.56 0.81 -1.38
C GLY A 139 16.28 1.70 -0.17
N TYR A 140 14.99 1.94 0.15
CA TYR A 140 14.61 2.69 1.35
C TYR A 140 15.30 2.16 2.60
N GLN A 141 15.83 3.06 3.42
CA GLN A 141 16.41 2.75 4.70
C GLN A 141 15.58 3.41 5.81
N PRO A 142 15.06 2.62 6.77
CA PRO A 142 14.33 3.21 7.90
C PRO A 142 15.23 4.09 8.75
N PRO A 143 14.68 5.07 9.49
CA PRO A 143 15.47 5.94 10.36
C PRO A 143 16.30 5.14 11.37
N ALA A 144 17.57 5.48 11.53
CA ALA A 144 18.50 4.76 12.42
C ALA A 144 18.07 4.76 13.90
N LYS A 145 17.33 5.77 14.34
CA LYS A 145 16.81 5.89 15.72
C LYS A 145 15.46 5.18 15.93
N GLY A 146 14.96 4.48 14.92
CA GLY A 146 13.62 3.93 14.94
C GLY A 146 12.54 5.01 14.83
N SER A 147 11.30 4.58 14.87
CA SER A 147 10.12 5.45 14.82
C SER A 147 9.07 4.94 15.80
N THR A 148 8.17 5.82 16.20
CA THR A 148 7.01 5.48 17.04
C THR A 148 5.77 6.18 16.50
N THR A 149 4.61 5.64 16.77
CA THR A 149 3.36 6.32 16.44
C THR A 149 3.18 7.54 17.34
N LEU A 150 2.50 8.57 16.85
CA LEU A 150 2.23 9.78 17.63
C LEU A 150 1.50 9.47 18.95
N ALA A 151 0.62 8.48 18.94
CA ALA A 151 -0.13 8.05 20.14
C ALA A 151 0.77 7.48 21.25
N LEU A 152 1.94 6.96 20.90
CA LEU A 152 2.93 6.42 21.85
C LEU A 152 4.07 7.41 22.14
N GLY A 153 4.02 8.60 21.53
CA GLY A 153 5.00 9.66 21.77
C GLY A 153 4.88 10.23 23.18
N SER A 154 6.01 10.56 23.81
CA SER A 154 6.05 11.25 25.10
C SER A 154 6.07 12.76 24.91
N VAL A 155 5.49 13.50 25.88
CA VAL A 155 5.55 14.97 25.89
C VAL A 155 6.96 15.45 26.22
N GLY A 156 7.46 16.44 25.47
CA GLY A 156 8.73 17.12 25.72
C GLY A 156 9.78 16.96 24.62
N PRO A 157 10.07 15.76 24.06
CA PRO A 157 10.98 15.63 22.93
C PRO A 157 10.41 16.25 21.63
N ASN A 158 11.32 16.67 20.75
CA ASN A 158 10.94 17.05 19.39
C ASN A 158 10.87 15.80 18.51
N TYR A 159 9.80 15.68 17.74
CA TYR A 159 9.59 14.62 16.77
C TYR A 159 9.58 15.16 15.35
N VAL A 160 10.06 14.37 14.41
CA VAL A 160 9.94 14.62 12.98
C VAL A 160 8.91 13.64 12.42
N VAL A 161 7.89 14.15 11.78
CA VAL A 161 6.92 13.31 11.07
C VAL A 161 7.59 12.74 9.83
N ILE A 162 7.67 11.42 9.74
CA ILE A 162 8.30 10.71 8.62
C ILE A 162 7.29 9.97 7.75
N ARG A 163 6.10 9.71 8.29
CA ARG A 163 5.00 9.05 7.58
C ARG A 163 3.66 9.51 8.13
N VAL A 164 2.70 9.65 7.24
CA VAL A 164 1.28 9.88 7.54
C VAL A 164 0.44 8.82 6.80
N PRO A 165 -0.82 8.55 7.21
CA PRO A 165 -1.70 7.68 6.44
C PRO A 165 -1.83 8.13 4.98
N GLU A 166 -1.95 7.17 4.07
CA GLU A 166 -2.12 7.42 2.62
C GLU A 166 -3.61 7.68 2.25
N GLU A 167 -4.50 7.84 3.24
CA GLU A 167 -5.95 8.00 3.09
C GLU A 167 -6.39 9.46 3.10
#